data_ecd327d55d2776316a16ce9514b60054
#
_entry.id   ecd327d55d2776316a16ce9514b60054
#
_cell.length_a   1.000
_cell.length_b   1.000
_cell.length_c   1.000
_cell.angle_alpha   90.00
_cell.angle_beta   90.00
_cell.angle_gamma   90.00
#
_symmetry.space_group_name_H-M   'P 1'
#
loop_
_entity.id
_entity.type
_entity.pdbx_description
1 polymer ?
#
loop_
_entity_poly.entity_id
_entity_poly.type
_entity_poly.pdbx_seq_one_letter_code
_entity_poly.pdbx_strand_id
1 'polypeptide(L)'
;MLEKIDLNKKMSKQEYSESLPKIEAELGRLQRECKDLDIPVMIVFEGFGASGKGLQIGKLIHSMDPRGFEVHTIKNETEEERMHPFLWRFWIKTPEKGKIAVFDGSWYRKVWVDRFEKRTREKELKDDFASINAFEQQLSEGGTLIIKLFLDIDQDEQEKRFKKLEKKKETQWRVTQGDKERNVKYDEYALMAEEMLFCTDTDYAPWTIIEATDRRFATTKIYMTVIQAMQEQIRRQKENSALLEKTNKIVEEVCEEKEVQIAQYAENRFSEVSILSKTDLSCSYTKEEYKQKLDKLQRKAERLHGELYRKRIPVVIGFEGWDAAGKGGAIKRLTEKMDPRGYVVNPTASPNEVEKAHHYLWRFWKAMPKDGHVAIFDRTWYGRVMVERIEGFCTEEEWKRAYKEINDMEKDLANAGAVILKFWMHIDKEEQKRRFCERMENPEKRWKITEEDLRNREKWDLYEHAADEMIMRTSTAYAPWVIVEGNDKYYARIKVLKTVTDAIEKRLKER
;
A
#
# COMPACT_ATOMS: atom_id res chain seq x y z
N MET A 1 -7.18 10.44 26.33
CA MET A 1 -6.07 9.49 26.58
C MET A 1 -4.98 10.17 27.42
N LEU A 2 -4.50 11.36 27.03
CA LEU A 2 -3.43 12.09 27.71
C LEU A 2 -3.82 12.54 29.13
N GLU A 3 -5.05 13.01 29.35
CA GLU A 3 -5.53 13.44 30.65
C GLU A 3 -5.46 12.39 31.80
N LYS A 4 -5.39 11.10 31.40
CA LYS A 4 -5.33 9.98 32.36
C LYS A 4 -3.90 9.60 32.75
N ILE A 5 -2.90 10.28 32.20
CA ILE A 5 -1.49 9.93 32.36
C ILE A 5 -0.87 10.69 33.53
N ASP A 6 -0.22 9.96 34.44
CA ASP A 6 0.51 10.56 35.56
C ASP A 6 1.96 10.83 35.16
N LEU A 7 2.25 12.06 34.71
CA LEU A 7 3.59 12.51 34.31
C LEU A 7 4.61 12.58 35.47
N ASN A 8 4.19 12.36 36.70
CA ASN A 8 5.08 12.35 37.86
C ASN A 8 5.78 11.02 38.11
N LYS A 9 5.45 9.99 37.33
CA LYS A 9 6.10 8.67 37.44
C LYS A 9 7.60 8.77 37.25
N LYS A 10 8.34 8.13 38.15
CA LYS A 10 9.80 8.14 38.18
C LYS A 10 10.35 6.75 38.44
N MET A 11 11.56 6.51 37.96
CA MET A 11 12.32 5.30 38.24
C MET A 11 13.65 5.65 38.91
N SER A 12 13.99 4.95 39.97
CA SER A 12 15.26 5.17 40.67
C SER A 12 16.45 4.77 39.75
N LYS A 13 17.63 5.34 40.06
CA LYS A 13 18.85 4.98 39.33
C LYS A 13 19.23 3.52 39.56
N GLN A 14 18.98 3.00 40.75
CA GLN A 14 19.30 1.63 41.12
C GLN A 14 18.43 0.64 40.32
N GLU A 15 17.10 0.77 40.43
CA GLU A 15 16.15 -0.07 39.67
C GLU A 15 16.45 -0.09 38.16
N TYR A 16 16.74 1.10 37.60
CA TYR A 16 17.10 1.23 36.18
C TYR A 16 18.38 0.47 35.86
N SER A 17 19.45 0.60 36.67
CA SER A 17 20.73 -0.07 36.38
C SER A 17 20.67 -1.57 36.56
N GLU A 18 19.80 -2.07 37.45
CA GLU A 18 19.62 -3.51 37.68
C GLU A 18 18.76 -4.19 36.61
N SER A 19 17.74 -3.48 36.09
CA SER A 19 16.81 -4.00 35.10
C SER A 19 17.31 -3.89 33.66
N LEU A 20 17.99 -2.81 33.32
CA LEU A 20 18.35 -2.48 31.93
C LEU A 20 19.11 -3.58 31.21
N PRO A 21 20.17 -4.20 31.74
CA PRO A 21 20.94 -5.22 31.02
C PRO A 21 20.11 -6.46 30.64
N LYS A 22 19.15 -6.83 31.51
CA LYS A 22 18.24 -7.97 31.24
C LYS A 22 17.26 -7.63 30.12
N ILE A 23 16.72 -6.42 30.16
CA ILE A 23 15.78 -5.89 29.17
C ILE A 23 16.47 -5.79 27.81
N GLU A 24 17.68 -5.26 27.74
CA GLU A 24 18.48 -5.14 26.51
C GLU A 24 18.81 -6.51 25.90
N ALA A 25 19.21 -7.45 26.71
CA ALA A 25 19.48 -8.82 26.27
C ALA A 25 18.24 -9.50 25.68
N GLU A 26 17.08 -9.32 26.31
CA GLU A 26 15.81 -9.85 25.82
C GLU A 26 15.38 -9.21 24.50
N LEU A 27 15.51 -7.89 24.37
CA LEU A 27 15.20 -7.21 23.12
C LEU A 27 16.06 -7.71 21.94
N GLY A 28 17.38 -7.90 22.16
CA GLY A 28 18.27 -8.45 21.15
C GLY A 28 17.95 -9.91 20.81
N ARG A 29 17.44 -10.71 21.77
CA ARG A 29 16.94 -12.07 21.52
C ARG A 29 15.70 -12.04 20.63
N LEU A 30 14.71 -11.18 20.96
CA LEU A 30 13.46 -11.08 20.24
C LEU A 30 13.65 -10.53 18.81
N GLN A 31 14.59 -9.61 18.59
CA GLN A 31 14.95 -9.18 17.24
C GLN A 31 15.39 -10.35 16.36
N ARG A 32 16.24 -11.25 16.88
CA ARG A 32 16.66 -12.44 16.14
C ARG A 32 15.50 -13.38 15.86
N GLU A 33 14.64 -13.58 16.85
CA GLU A 33 13.47 -14.44 16.72
C GLU A 33 12.44 -13.89 15.71
N CYS A 34 12.20 -12.59 15.69
CA CYS A 34 11.40 -11.94 14.64
C CYS A 34 12.01 -12.15 13.25
N LYS A 35 13.34 -12.06 13.14
CA LYS A 35 14.03 -12.33 11.88
C LYS A 35 13.85 -13.78 11.42
N ASP A 36 14.01 -14.74 12.33
CA ASP A 36 13.91 -16.18 12.02
C ASP A 36 12.46 -16.58 11.64
N LEU A 37 11.47 -15.82 12.10
CA LEU A 37 10.04 -16.02 11.81
C LEU A 37 9.51 -15.09 10.70
N ASP A 38 10.37 -14.38 10.01
CA ASP A 38 10.00 -13.44 8.93
C ASP A 38 8.98 -12.36 9.36
N ILE A 39 9.00 -11.93 10.64
CA ILE A 39 8.10 -10.92 11.18
C ILE A 39 8.66 -9.52 10.91
N PRO A 40 8.06 -8.71 10.03
CA PRO A 40 8.44 -7.30 9.88
C PRO A 40 7.89 -6.48 11.05
N VAL A 41 8.68 -5.52 11.57
CA VAL A 41 8.30 -4.70 12.71
C VAL A 41 8.42 -3.21 12.36
N MET A 42 7.41 -2.43 12.70
CA MET A 42 7.43 -0.98 12.60
C MET A 42 7.26 -0.38 13.99
N ILE A 43 8.23 0.46 14.42
CA ILE A 43 8.17 1.15 15.71
C ILE A 43 8.05 2.65 15.45
N VAL A 44 6.91 3.22 15.81
CA VAL A 44 6.58 4.62 15.56
C VAL A 44 6.75 5.44 16.85
N PHE A 45 7.59 6.47 16.76
CA PHE A 45 7.79 7.44 17.84
C PHE A 45 7.13 8.77 17.49
N GLU A 46 6.07 9.09 18.20
CA GLU A 46 5.40 10.40 18.18
C GLU A 46 5.47 11.07 19.56
N GLY A 47 5.01 12.29 19.66
CA GLY A 47 4.97 13.03 20.90
C GLY A 47 5.49 14.45 20.80
N PHE A 48 5.33 15.21 21.89
CA PHE A 48 5.64 16.63 21.93
C PHE A 48 7.10 16.96 21.60
N GLY A 49 7.36 18.18 21.14
CA GLY A 49 8.71 18.69 20.93
C GLY A 49 9.56 18.59 22.20
N ALA A 50 10.83 18.21 22.08
CA ALA A 50 11.74 17.95 23.18
C ALA A 50 11.31 16.87 24.20
N SER A 51 10.29 16.06 23.92
CA SER A 51 9.90 14.91 24.78
C SER A 51 11.02 13.88 24.92
N GLY A 52 11.95 13.84 23.97
CA GLY A 52 13.14 12.98 24.02
C GLY A 52 13.12 11.82 23.04
N LYS A 53 12.29 11.85 22.00
CA LYS A 53 12.18 10.82 20.95
C LYS A 53 13.54 10.32 20.47
N GLY A 54 14.37 11.18 19.90
CA GLY A 54 15.68 10.79 19.38
C GLY A 54 16.63 10.17 20.40
N LEU A 55 16.53 10.57 21.70
CA LEU A 55 17.29 9.93 22.76
C LEU A 55 16.81 8.50 23.03
N GLN A 56 15.49 8.30 23.05
CA GLN A 56 14.88 6.99 23.32
C GLN A 56 15.11 6.04 22.13
N ILE A 57 14.98 6.53 20.91
CA ILE A 57 15.32 5.77 19.70
C ILE A 57 16.80 5.32 19.75
N GLY A 58 17.72 6.25 20.05
CA GLY A 58 19.14 5.93 20.15
C GLY A 58 19.44 4.85 21.19
N LYS A 59 18.77 4.88 22.35
CA LYS A 59 18.88 3.82 23.35
C LYS A 59 18.32 2.49 22.86
N LEU A 60 17.10 2.50 22.32
CA LEU A 60 16.42 1.30 21.83
C LEU A 60 17.27 0.56 20.78
N ILE A 61 17.77 1.28 19.78
CA ILE A 61 18.57 0.66 18.71
C ILE A 61 19.95 0.21 19.17
N HIS A 62 20.48 0.76 20.25
CA HIS A 62 21.77 0.36 20.80
C HIS A 62 21.80 -1.11 21.28
N SER A 63 20.62 -1.62 21.66
CA SER A 63 20.43 -3.01 22.11
C SER A 63 20.15 -3.99 20.98
N MET A 64 20.11 -3.52 19.72
CA MET A 64 19.74 -4.30 18.53
C MET A 64 20.93 -4.49 17.59
N ASP A 65 20.93 -5.57 16.80
CA ASP A 65 21.86 -5.75 15.69
C ASP A 65 21.58 -4.69 14.60
N PRO A 66 22.54 -3.83 14.26
CA PRO A 66 22.34 -2.74 13.31
C PRO A 66 22.00 -3.20 11.88
N ARG A 67 22.28 -4.46 11.54
CA ARG A 67 21.90 -5.04 10.24
C ARG A 67 20.42 -5.38 10.14
N GLY A 68 19.71 -5.43 11.28
CA GLY A 68 18.32 -5.83 11.38
C GLY A 68 17.32 -4.67 11.47
N PHE A 69 17.76 -3.42 11.47
CA PHE A 69 16.86 -2.27 11.53
C PHE A 69 17.29 -1.11 10.64
N GLU A 70 16.33 -0.25 10.32
CA GLU A 70 16.54 1.05 9.69
C GLU A 70 15.79 2.14 10.45
N VAL A 71 16.39 3.34 10.58
CA VAL A 71 15.78 4.49 11.24
C VAL A 71 15.40 5.54 10.22
N HIS A 72 14.12 5.88 10.17
CA HIS A 72 13.56 6.89 9.28
C HIS A 72 13.20 8.16 10.07
N THR A 73 13.95 9.23 9.86
CA THR A 73 13.59 10.55 10.41
C THR A 73 12.68 11.29 9.45
N ILE A 74 11.44 11.51 9.86
CA ILE A 74 10.41 12.14 9.03
C ILE A 74 10.42 13.65 9.23
N LYS A 75 10.78 14.35 8.15
CA LYS A 75 10.78 15.82 8.07
C LYS A 75 9.68 16.31 7.13
N ASN A 76 9.69 17.62 6.84
CA ASN A 76 8.87 18.17 5.76
C ASN A 76 9.13 17.41 4.46
N GLU A 77 8.09 17.24 3.68
CA GLU A 77 8.15 16.55 2.40
C GLU A 77 9.15 17.23 1.45
N THR A 78 9.91 16.43 0.74
CA THR A 78 10.71 16.87 -0.40
C THR A 78 9.81 17.28 -1.57
N GLU A 79 10.36 17.91 -2.61
CA GLU A 79 9.58 18.22 -3.81
C GLU A 79 9.02 16.96 -4.48
N GLU A 80 9.79 15.88 -4.49
CA GLU A 80 9.37 14.60 -5.05
C GLU A 80 8.25 13.97 -4.21
N GLU A 81 8.41 13.90 -2.88
CA GLU A 81 7.39 13.36 -1.99
C GLU A 81 6.06 14.11 -2.07
N ARG A 82 6.09 15.44 -2.30
CA ARG A 82 4.87 16.25 -2.51
C ARG A 82 4.13 15.97 -3.82
N MET A 83 4.80 15.38 -4.80
CA MET A 83 4.20 14.98 -6.08
C MET A 83 3.52 13.60 -6.01
N HIS A 84 3.53 12.95 -4.87
CA HIS A 84 2.88 11.65 -4.62
C HIS A 84 1.82 11.76 -3.53
N PRO A 85 0.88 10.80 -3.41
CA PRO A 85 -0.01 10.69 -2.25
C PRO A 85 0.78 10.68 -0.95
N PHE A 86 0.26 11.28 0.14
CA PHE A 86 1.04 11.47 1.36
C PHE A 86 1.55 10.17 2.00
N LEU A 87 0.84 9.05 1.85
CA LEU A 87 1.27 7.73 2.34
C LEU A 87 2.35 7.07 1.46
N TRP A 88 2.55 7.52 0.22
CA TRP A 88 3.55 6.93 -0.68
C TRP A 88 4.95 6.87 -0.05
N ARG A 89 5.41 7.96 0.57
CA ARG A 89 6.72 8.05 1.23
C ARG A 89 6.90 7.07 2.40
N PHE A 90 5.81 6.58 2.96
CA PHE A 90 5.80 5.61 4.05
C PHE A 90 5.71 4.18 3.51
N TRP A 91 4.90 3.95 2.48
CA TRP A 91 4.84 2.67 1.79
C TRP A 91 6.21 2.20 1.32
N ILE A 92 7.00 3.06 0.69
CA ILE A 92 8.34 2.72 0.19
C ILE A 92 9.38 2.50 1.31
N LYS A 93 9.03 2.84 2.56
CA LYS A 93 9.86 2.66 3.77
C LYS A 93 9.34 1.55 4.70
N THR A 94 8.34 0.79 4.28
CA THR A 94 7.92 -0.39 5.04
C THR A 94 9.04 -1.43 5.09
N PRO A 95 9.26 -2.09 6.24
CA PRO A 95 10.36 -3.03 6.38
C PRO A 95 10.14 -4.30 5.56
N GLU A 96 11.24 -4.91 5.13
CA GLU A 96 11.24 -6.29 4.66
C GLU A 96 10.88 -7.26 5.78
N LYS A 97 10.44 -8.45 5.43
CA LYS A 97 10.22 -9.54 6.39
C LYS A 97 11.46 -9.78 7.26
N GLY A 98 11.26 -9.90 8.56
CA GLY A 98 12.33 -10.08 9.54
C GLY A 98 13.19 -8.84 9.83
N LYS A 99 12.80 -7.65 9.31
CA LYS A 99 13.47 -6.36 9.57
C LYS A 99 12.62 -5.44 10.42
N ILE A 100 13.27 -4.44 11.03
CA ILE A 100 12.64 -3.43 11.87
C ILE A 100 12.79 -2.05 11.23
N ALA A 101 11.70 -1.32 11.03
CA ALA A 101 11.72 0.09 10.67
C ALA A 101 11.34 0.93 11.89
N VAL A 102 12.19 1.87 12.28
CA VAL A 102 11.95 2.80 13.38
C VAL A 102 11.68 4.19 12.81
N PHE A 103 10.53 4.77 13.13
CA PHE A 103 10.10 6.07 12.63
C PHE A 103 10.23 7.13 13.72
N ASP A 104 11.08 8.15 13.50
CA ASP A 104 11.12 9.39 14.31
C ASP A 104 10.21 10.42 13.65
N GLY A 105 8.96 10.50 14.11
CA GLY A 105 7.84 11.08 13.42
C GLY A 105 7.35 10.17 12.29
N SER A 106 6.09 10.32 11.87
CA SER A 106 5.47 9.37 10.95
C SER A 106 4.39 10.02 10.07
N TRP A 107 3.48 9.21 9.52
CA TRP A 107 2.29 9.64 8.77
C TRP A 107 1.33 10.48 9.60
N TYR A 108 1.39 10.40 10.91
CA TYR A 108 0.58 11.20 11.83
C TYR A 108 0.88 12.70 11.78
N ARG A 109 2.05 13.05 11.25
CA ARG A 109 2.39 14.43 10.96
C ARG A 109 1.31 15.15 10.16
N LYS A 110 0.67 14.47 9.18
CA LYS A 110 -0.39 14.99 8.33
C LYS A 110 -1.59 15.53 9.12
N VAL A 111 -2.05 14.75 10.09
CA VAL A 111 -3.27 15.05 10.87
C VAL A 111 -3.00 15.80 12.18
N TRP A 112 -1.74 15.98 12.54
CA TRP A 112 -1.34 16.69 13.75
C TRP A 112 -0.52 17.94 13.48
N VAL A 113 0.75 17.81 13.08
CA VAL A 113 1.67 18.94 12.88
C VAL A 113 1.23 19.79 11.69
N ASP A 114 0.94 19.18 10.55
CA ASP A 114 0.56 19.87 9.32
C ASP A 114 -0.84 20.49 9.43
N ARG A 115 -1.73 19.88 10.22
CA ARG A 115 -3.01 20.47 10.61
C ARG A 115 -2.82 21.72 11.44
N PHE A 116 -2.04 21.67 12.52
CA PHE A 116 -1.74 22.82 13.37
C PHE A 116 -1.13 23.98 12.55
N GLU A 117 -0.23 23.67 11.65
CA GLU A 117 0.41 24.63 10.74
C GLU A 117 -0.50 25.02 9.55
N LYS A 118 -1.77 24.62 9.53
CA LYS A 118 -2.79 24.91 8.50
C LYS A 118 -2.41 24.45 7.09
N ARG A 119 -1.60 23.42 6.97
CA ARG A 119 -1.25 22.76 5.71
C ARG A 119 -2.25 21.68 5.32
N THR A 120 -2.89 21.03 6.31
CA THR A 120 -4.00 20.10 6.12
C THR A 120 -5.32 20.83 6.31
N ARG A 121 -6.28 20.60 5.43
CA ARG A 121 -7.61 21.22 5.51
C ARG A 121 -8.53 20.38 6.39
N GLU A 122 -9.32 21.03 7.25
CA GLU A 122 -10.25 20.33 8.16
C GLU A 122 -11.22 19.37 7.45
N LYS A 123 -11.67 19.72 6.23
CA LYS A 123 -12.56 18.85 5.42
C LYS A 123 -11.90 17.56 4.94
N GLU A 124 -10.57 17.49 4.92
CA GLU A 124 -9.78 16.34 4.45
C GLU A 124 -9.45 15.37 5.60
N LEU A 125 -9.53 15.83 6.86
CA LEU A 125 -9.11 15.06 8.03
C LEU A 125 -9.79 13.70 8.16
N LYS A 126 -11.09 13.62 7.87
CA LYS A 126 -11.81 12.35 7.95
C LYS A 126 -11.25 11.32 6.98
N ASP A 127 -10.93 11.74 5.77
CA ASP A 127 -10.34 10.85 4.75
C ASP A 127 -8.87 10.55 5.12
N ASP A 128 -8.11 11.53 5.62
CA ASP A 128 -6.73 11.33 6.07
C ASP A 128 -6.66 10.30 7.22
N PHE A 129 -7.54 10.38 8.23
CA PHE A 129 -7.62 9.37 9.29
C PHE A 129 -8.01 7.99 8.76
N ALA A 130 -8.97 7.93 7.84
CA ALA A 130 -9.39 6.68 7.22
C ALA A 130 -8.24 6.03 6.42
N SER A 131 -7.48 6.83 5.67
CA SER A 131 -6.30 6.37 4.92
C SER A 131 -5.18 5.86 5.84
N ILE A 132 -4.92 6.56 6.96
CA ILE A 132 -3.94 6.12 7.97
C ILE A 132 -4.35 4.76 8.55
N ASN A 133 -5.60 4.64 8.99
CA ASN A 133 -6.10 3.39 9.58
C ASN A 133 -6.09 2.24 8.56
N ALA A 134 -6.44 2.49 7.30
CA ALA A 134 -6.37 1.50 6.23
C ALA A 134 -4.92 1.05 5.97
N PHE A 135 -3.97 1.99 5.93
CA PHE A 135 -2.54 1.69 5.77
C PHE A 135 -2.02 0.78 6.90
N GLU A 136 -2.31 1.12 8.15
CA GLU A 136 -1.89 0.31 9.29
C GLU A 136 -2.58 -1.06 9.32
N GLN A 137 -3.87 -1.11 9.00
CA GLN A 137 -4.63 -2.36 8.93
C GLN A 137 -4.06 -3.31 7.87
N GLN A 138 -3.82 -2.82 6.66
CA GLN A 138 -3.25 -3.61 5.57
C GLN A 138 -1.90 -4.21 5.93
N LEU A 139 -1.02 -3.42 6.55
CA LEU A 139 0.29 -3.90 6.99
C LEU A 139 0.18 -4.90 8.13
N SER A 140 -0.68 -4.65 9.11
CA SER A 140 -0.89 -5.55 10.26
C SER A 140 -1.50 -6.88 9.80
N GLU A 141 -2.53 -6.87 8.96
CA GLU A 141 -3.14 -8.07 8.37
C GLU A 141 -2.15 -8.80 7.44
N GLY A 142 -1.18 -8.07 6.86
CA GLY A 142 -0.05 -8.62 6.11
C GLY A 142 1.07 -9.20 6.99
N GLY A 143 0.89 -9.24 8.31
CA GLY A 143 1.82 -9.82 9.28
C GLY A 143 2.82 -8.84 9.90
N THR A 144 2.77 -7.54 9.56
CA THR A 144 3.64 -6.52 10.15
C THR A 144 3.20 -6.18 11.57
N LEU A 145 4.11 -6.27 12.54
CA LEU A 145 3.88 -5.76 13.89
C LEU A 145 4.09 -4.23 13.91
N ILE A 146 3.04 -3.48 14.25
CA ILE A 146 3.10 -2.01 14.38
C ILE A 146 3.02 -1.64 15.87
N ILE A 147 4.05 -0.94 16.36
CA ILE A 147 4.16 -0.48 17.76
C ILE A 147 4.16 1.04 17.75
N LYS A 148 3.14 1.66 18.37
CA LYS A 148 2.97 3.12 18.37
C LYS A 148 3.22 3.67 19.77
N LEU A 149 4.18 4.58 19.87
CA LEU A 149 4.66 5.18 21.11
C LEU A 149 4.46 6.70 21.04
N PHE A 150 3.67 7.25 21.95
CA PHE A 150 3.48 8.70 22.07
C PHE A 150 4.18 9.20 23.35
N LEU A 151 5.23 9.99 23.20
CA LEU A 151 6.00 10.54 24.32
C LEU A 151 5.38 11.84 24.81
N ASP A 152 4.80 11.78 26.01
CA ASP A 152 4.07 12.86 26.64
C ASP A 152 4.91 13.59 27.69
N ILE A 153 4.89 14.92 27.64
CA ILE A 153 5.43 15.85 28.65
C ILE A 153 4.52 17.07 28.71
N ASP A 154 4.39 17.71 29.87
CA ASP A 154 3.64 18.94 30.00
C ASP A 154 4.36 20.16 29.38
N GLN A 155 3.63 21.26 29.29
CA GLN A 155 4.10 22.52 28.72
C GLN A 155 5.33 23.06 29.43
N ASP A 156 5.35 23.01 30.77
CA ASP A 156 6.42 23.54 31.61
C ASP A 156 7.73 22.76 31.45
N GLU A 157 7.65 21.42 31.43
CA GLU A 157 8.81 20.57 31.17
C GLU A 157 9.32 20.76 29.73
N GLN A 158 8.42 20.95 28.78
CA GLN A 158 8.79 21.23 27.40
C GLN A 158 9.56 22.54 27.30
N GLU A 159 9.06 23.63 27.89
CA GLU A 159 9.72 24.93 27.90
C GLU A 159 11.09 24.87 28.59
N LYS A 160 11.18 24.20 29.72
CA LYS A 160 12.42 23.96 30.45
C LYS A 160 13.46 23.22 29.58
N ARG A 161 13.02 22.24 28.81
CA ARG A 161 13.90 21.49 27.89
C ARG A 161 14.33 22.33 26.71
N PHE A 162 13.46 23.17 26.17
CA PHE A 162 13.83 24.13 25.12
C PHE A 162 14.91 25.08 25.59
N LYS A 163 14.73 25.71 26.76
CA LYS A 163 15.76 26.60 27.37
C LYS A 163 17.10 25.88 27.56
N LYS A 164 17.09 24.59 27.91
CA LYS A 164 18.32 23.80 28.08
C LYS A 164 19.01 23.48 26.75
N LEU A 165 18.24 23.18 25.69
CA LEU A 165 18.76 22.90 24.38
C LEU A 165 19.35 24.15 23.71
N GLU A 166 18.71 25.31 23.89
CA GLU A 166 19.15 26.59 23.33
C GLU A 166 20.43 27.13 23.96
N LYS A 167 20.73 26.75 25.20
CA LYS A 167 21.98 27.15 25.88
C LYS A 167 23.24 26.59 25.24
N LYS A 168 23.16 25.52 24.46
CA LYS A 168 24.28 24.84 23.84
C LYS A 168 24.27 25.05 22.33
N LYS A 169 25.38 25.55 21.77
CA LYS A 169 25.52 25.77 20.32
C LYS A 169 25.24 24.51 19.50
N GLU A 170 25.65 23.34 20.02
CA GLU A 170 25.47 22.03 19.34
C GLU A 170 24.04 21.53 19.31
N THR A 171 23.14 22.10 20.15
CA THR A 171 21.76 21.64 20.27
C THR A 171 20.71 22.71 20.02
N GLN A 172 21.07 23.99 19.94
CA GLN A 172 20.12 25.10 19.75
C GLN A 172 19.29 24.94 18.48
N TRP A 173 19.85 24.38 17.41
CA TRP A 173 19.16 24.12 16.14
C TRP A 173 17.99 23.13 16.25
N ARG A 174 17.90 22.38 17.35
CA ARG A 174 16.83 21.41 17.60
C ARG A 174 15.53 22.07 18.06
N VAL A 175 15.57 23.35 18.42
CA VAL A 175 14.37 24.11 18.81
C VAL A 175 14.06 25.08 17.68
N THR A 176 13.03 24.77 16.93
CA THR A 176 12.60 25.60 15.80
C THR A 176 11.58 26.64 16.24
N GLN A 177 11.32 27.64 15.40
CA GLN A 177 10.26 28.60 15.65
C GLN A 177 8.89 27.92 15.77
N GLY A 178 8.61 26.92 14.92
CA GLY A 178 7.38 26.14 15.01
C GLY A 178 7.24 25.36 16.33
N ASP A 179 8.35 24.89 16.95
CA ASP A 179 8.30 24.26 18.27
C ASP A 179 7.85 25.26 19.35
N LYS A 180 8.33 26.50 19.29
CA LYS A 180 7.93 27.57 20.22
C LYS A 180 6.46 27.96 20.03
N GLU A 181 6.00 28.07 18.80
CA GLU A 181 4.59 28.37 18.52
C GLU A 181 3.66 27.27 19.04
N ARG A 182 4.02 26.00 18.87
CA ARG A 182 3.29 24.87 19.43
C ARG A 182 3.30 24.85 20.98
N ASN A 183 4.39 25.28 21.61
CA ASN A 183 4.43 25.41 23.07
C ASN A 183 3.55 26.56 23.56
N VAL A 184 3.57 27.72 22.90
CA VAL A 184 2.69 28.85 23.25
C VAL A 184 1.21 28.48 23.16
N LYS A 185 0.86 27.64 22.18
CA LYS A 185 -0.50 27.13 21.96
C LYS A 185 -0.63 25.67 22.36
N TYR A 186 -0.01 25.31 23.48
CA TYR A 186 0.10 23.93 23.92
C TYR A 186 -1.26 23.21 24.00
N ASP A 187 -2.27 23.86 24.62
CA ASP A 187 -3.60 23.25 24.80
C ASP A 187 -4.28 22.96 23.45
N GLU A 188 -4.22 23.89 22.50
CA GLU A 188 -4.76 23.67 21.14
C GLU A 188 -4.04 22.51 20.44
N TYR A 189 -2.73 22.46 20.56
CA TYR A 189 -1.90 21.41 19.96
C TYR A 189 -2.09 20.04 20.65
N ALA A 190 -2.32 20.03 21.97
CA ALA A 190 -2.62 18.84 22.74
C ALA A 190 -4.01 18.26 22.43
N LEU A 191 -5.02 19.11 22.21
CA LEU A 191 -6.35 18.68 21.77
C LEU A 191 -6.30 18.00 20.40
N MET A 192 -5.52 18.53 19.47
CA MET A 192 -5.31 17.87 18.16
C MET A 192 -4.58 16.52 18.29
N ALA A 193 -3.63 16.42 19.24
CA ALA A 193 -2.97 15.15 19.55
C ALA A 193 -3.95 14.13 20.14
N GLU A 194 -4.81 14.56 21.06
CA GLU A 194 -5.83 13.70 21.67
C GLU A 194 -6.81 13.15 20.62
N GLU A 195 -7.26 14.00 19.68
CA GLU A 195 -8.10 13.57 18.56
C GLU A 195 -7.38 12.57 17.66
N MET A 196 -6.12 12.84 17.31
CA MET A 196 -5.28 11.91 16.53
C MET A 196 -5.18 10.55 17.22
N LEU A 197 -4.83 10.55 18.50
CA LEU A 197 -4.70 9.32 19.29
C LEU A 197 -6.04 8.57 19.33
N PHE A 198 -7.14 9.26 19.57
CA PHE A 198 -8.47 8.66 19.65
C PHE A 198 -8.93 8.07 18.30
N CYS A 199 -8.73 8.79 17.20
CA CYS A 199 -9.18 8.36 15.87
C CYS A 199 -8.34 7.22 15.28
N THR A 200 -7.15 6.98 15.83
CA THR A 200 -6.19 5.98 15.30
C THR A 200 -5.75 4.94 16.33
N ASP A 201 -6.40 4.88 17.51
CA ASP A 201 -6.20 3.81 18.48
C ASP A 201 -7.02 2.59 18.05
N THR A 202 -6.37 1.60 17.47
CA THR A 202 -7.02 0.42 16.88
C THR A 202 -6.50 -0.86 17.53
N ASP A 203 -7.31 -1.93 17.51
CA ASP A 203 -6.93 -3.22 18.09
C ASP A 203 -5.71 -3.85 17.42
N TYR A 204 -5.51 -3.58 16.13
CA TYR A 204 -4.38 -4.11 15.35
C TYR A 204 -3.11 -3.25 15.49
N ALA A 205 -3.22 -2.00 15.92
CA ALA A 205 -2.12 -1.09 16.16
C ALA A 205 -2.47 -0.07 17.28
N PRO A 206 -2.48 -0.49 18.56
CA PRO A 206 -2.83 0.38 19.68
C PRO A 206 -1.72 1.38 20.02
N TRP A 207 -2.12 2.54 20.54
CA TRP A 207 -1.21 3.53 21.08
C TRP A 207 -0.75 3.19 22.50
N THR A 208 0.53 3.38 22.78
CA THR A 208 1.07 3.41 24.13
C THR A 208 1.58 4.80 24.45
N ILE A 209 0.95 5.45 25.43
CA ILE A 209 1.40 6.76 25.93
C ILE A 209 2.57 6.53 26.90
N ILE A 210 3.67 7.25 26.67
CA ILE A 210 4.90 7.16 27.46
C ILE A 210 5.06 8.44 28.27
N GLU A 211 5.06 8.32 29.58
CA GLU A 211 5.38 9.41 30.53
C GLU A 211 6.86 9.78 30.39
N ALA A 212 7.14 10.85 29.64
CA ALA A 212 8.50 11.16 29.21
C ALA A 212 9.21 12.23 30.07
N THR A 213 8.61 12.65 31.19
CA THR A 213 9.23 13.56 32.15
C THR A 213 10.46 12.93 32.79
N ASP A 214 10.38 11.72 33.34
CA ASP A 214 11.53 10.94 33.79
C ASP A 214 12.07 10.05 32.67
N ARG A 215 13.32 10.30 32.30
CA ARG A 215 13.93 9.60 31.15
C ARG A 215 14.18 8.11 31.39
N ARG A 216 14.43 7.71 32.65
CA ARG A 216 14.66 6.30 32.99
C ARG A 216 13.35 5.53 32.95
N PHE A 217 12.31 6.11 33.54
CA PHE A 217 10.97 5.54 33.45
C PHE A 217 10.52 5.37 31.99
N ALA A 218 10.65 6.45 31.18
CA ALA A 218 10.31 6.41 29.76
C ALA A 218 11.09 5.33 29.00
N THR A 219 12.42 5.21 29.22
CA THR A 219 13.23 4.17 28.58
C THR A 219 12.71 2.79 28.92
N THR A 220 12.50 2.50 30.20
CA THR A 220 12.04 1.19 30.67
C THR A 220 10.65 0.86 30.12
N LYS A 221 9.71 1.82 30.15
CA LYS A 221 8.37 1.62 29.60
C LYS A 221 8.39 1.34 28.10
N ILE A 222 9.18 2.09 27.33
CA ILE A 222 9.35 1.86 25.88
C ILE A 222 9.87 0.44 25.62
N TYR A 223 10.94 0.03 26.27
CA TYR A 223 11.51 -1.30 26.10
C TYR A 223 10.51 -2.41 26.45
N MET A 224 9.82 -2.26 27.60
CA MET A 224 8.81 -3.25 28.02
C MET A 224 7.67 -3.35 27.04
N THR A 225 7.19 -2.22 26.51
CA THR A 225 6.13 -2.19 25.48
C THR A 225 6.59 -2.91 24.22
N VAL A 226 7.79 -2.61 23.73
CA VAL A 226 8.34 -3.25 22.52
C VAL A 226 8.53 -4.77 22.73
N ILE A 227 9.09 -5.16 23.87
CA ILE A 227 9.30 -6.57 24.24
C ILE A 227 7.97 -7.32 24.29
N GLN A 228 6.98 -6.79 25.00
CA GLN A 228 5.66 -7.42 25.12
C GLN A 228 4.97 -7.57 23.76
N ALA A 229 5.01 -6.54 22.93
CA ALA A 229 4.43 -6.60 21.58
C ALA A 229 5.12 -7.63 20.69
N MET A 230 6.47 -7.69 20.73
CA MET A 230 7.23 -8.69 19.96
C MET A 230 6.97 -10.11 20.48
N GLN A 231 6.93 -10.33 21.78
CA GLN A 231 6.63 -11.62 22.38
C GLN A 231 5.23 -12.12 21.98
N GLU A 232 4.25 -11.26 22.03
CA GLU A 232 2.88 -11.60 21.67
C GLU A 232 2.77 -11.93 20.16
N GLN A 233 3.41 -11.16 19.29
CA GLN A 233 3.41 -11.43 17.85
C GLN A 233 4.12 -12.75 17.51
N ILE A 234 5.26 -13.02 18.15
CA ILE A 234 6.00 -14.28 18.00
C ILE A 234 5.13 -15.47 18.44
N ARG A 235 4.44 -15.34 19.59
CA ARG A 235 3.53 -16.36 20.09
C ARG A 235 2.41 -16.64 19.08
N ARG A 236 1.74 -15.60 18.58
CA ARG A 236 0.68 -15.72 17.55
C ARG A 236 1.19 -16.40 16.28
N GLN A 237 2.36 -16.00 15.80
CA GLN A 237 2.94 -16.57 14.58
C GLN A 237 3.24 -18.07 14.75
N LYS A 238 3.78 -18.49 15.91
CA LYS A 238 4.05 -19.91 16.20
C LYS A 238 2.76 -20.72 16.34
N GLU A 239 1.75 -20.16 17.02
CA GLU A 239 0.44 -20.83 17.16
C GLU A 239 -0.24 -21.02 15.82
N ASN A 240 -0.23 -19.99 14.95
CA ASN A 240 -0.79 -20.05 13.60
C ASN A 240 -0.05 -21.09 12.73
N SER A 241 1.29 -21.10 12.77
CA SER A 241 2.09 -22.09 12.03
C SER A 241 1.78 -23.52 12.48
N ALA A 242 1.70 -23.76 13.80
CA ALA A 242 1.37 -25.06 14.34
C ALA A 242 -0.08 -25.50 14.00
N LEU A 243 -1.01 -24.56 13.93
CA LEU A 243 -2.40 -24.82 13.51
C LEU A 243 -2.45 -25.20 12.02
N LEU A 244 -1.74 -24.44 11.16
CA LEU A 244 -1.64 -24.73 9.72
C LEU A 244 -1.04 -26.11 9.46
N GLU A 245 0.05 -26.49 10.15
CA GLU A 245 0.64 -27.83 10.04
C GLU A 245 -0.34 -28.94 10.42
N LYS A 246 -1.12 -28.76 11.51
CA LYS A 246 -2.16 -29.71 11.92
C LYS A 246 -3.28 -29.79 10.90
N THR A 247 -3.73 -28.64 10.38
CA THR A 247 -4.79 -28.58 9.37
C THR A 247 -4.35 -29.25 8.07
N ASN A 248 -3.11 -28.98 7.61
CA ASN A 248 -2.57 -29.63 6.41
C ASN A 248 -2.48 -31.14 6.55
N LYS A 249 -2.05 -31.66 7.70
CA LYS A 249 -2.04 -33.11 7.97
C LYS A 249 -3.45 -33.72 7.91
N ILE A 250 -4.44 -33.03 8.51
CA ILE A 250 -5.85 -33.49 8.45
C ILE A 250 -6.37 -33.43 7.01
N VAL A 251 -6.00 -32.38 6.26
CA VAL A 251 -6.40 -32.23 4.85
C VAL A 251 -5.75 -33.31 3.98
N GLU A 252 -4.46 -33.61 4.18
CA GLU A 252 -3.77 -34.72 3.49
C GLU A 252 -4.44 -36.06 3.77
N GLU A 253 -4.80 -36.35 5.04
CA GLU A 253 -5.52 -37.57 5.42
C GLU A 253 -6.96 -37.63 4.85
N VAL A 254 -7.63 -36.50 4.62
CA VAL A 254 -9.02 -36.40 4.13
C VAL A 254 -9.12 -36.24 2.62
N CYS A 255 -8.09 -35.69 1.96
CA CYS A 255 -8.10 -35.40 0.52
C CYS A 255 -7.96 -36.62 -0.36
N GLU A 256 -7.47 -37.76 0.14
CA GLU A 256 -7.51 -39.03 -0.63
C GLU A 256 -8.95 -39.47 -0.95
N GLU A 257 -9.99 -38.97 -0.25
CA GLU A 257 -11.39 -39.33 -0.48
C GLU A 257 -12.31 -38.23 -1.09
N LYS A 258 -11.88 -36.97 -1.22
CA LYS A 258 -12.80 -35.82 -1.48
C LYS A 258 -12.49 -34.87 -2.61
N GLU A 259 -11.53 -35.10 -3.49
CA GLU A 259 -11.27 -34.20 -4.64
C GLU A 259 -12.49 -34.00 -5.56
N VAL A 260 -13.44 -34.94 -5.56
CA VAL A 260 -14.62 -34.90 -6.45
C VAL A 260 -15.75 -34.00 -5.92
N GLN A 261 -15.86 -33.77 -4.61
CA GLN A 261 -17.00 -33.01 -4.04
C GLN A 261 -16.78 -31.49 -3.96
N ILE A 262 -15.54 -31.02 -3.85
CA ILE A 262 -15.24 -29.57 -3.72
C ILE A 262 -15.44 -28.86 -5.04
N ALA A 263 -15.13 -29.49 -6.18
CA ALA A 263 -15.40 -28.94 -7.50
C ALA A 263 -16.90 -28.72 -7.76
N GLN A 264 -17.75 -29.65 -7.33
CA GLN A 264 -19.21 -29.55 -7.48
C GLN A 264 -19.87 -28.49 -6.58
N TYR A 265 -19.29 -28.18 -5.40
CA TYR A 265 -19.81 -27.15 -4.50
C TYR A 265 -19.51 -25.72 -4.97
N ALA A 266 -18.42 -25.54 -5.69
CA ALA A 266 -18.03 -24.27 -6.30
C ALA A 266 -18.94 -23.91 -7.52
N GLU A 267 -19.34 -24.92 -8.31
CA GLU A 267 -20.18 -24.72 -9.50
C GLU A 267 -21.60 -24.21 -9.19
N ASN A 268 -22.16 -24.52 -8.01
CA ASN A 268 -23.58 -24.28 -7.73
C ASN A 268 -23.92 -22.92 -7.12
N ARG A 269 -22.99 -22.05 -6.77
CA ARG A 269 -23.27 -20.77 -6.08
C ARG A 269 -23.16 -19.49 -6.90
N PHE A 270 -22.63 -19.51 -8.13
CA PHE A 270 -22.31 -18.30 -8.89
C PHE A 270 -22.91 -18.26 -10.32
N SER A 271 -23.92 -19.09 -10.62
CA SER A 271 -24.40 -19.28 -11.99
C SER A 271 -25.37 -18.22 -12.52
N GLU A 272 -25.75 -17.18 -11.78
CA GLU A 272 -26.92 -16.39 -12.23
C GLU A 272 -26.59 -15.08 -13.00
N VAL A 273 -25.43 -14.44 -12.90
CA VAL A 273 -25.20 -13.20 -13.67
C VAL A 273 -23.69 -12.96 -13.95
N SER A 274 -23.13 -13.60 -14.99
CA SER A 274 -21.82 -13.18 -15.49
C SER A 274 -21.95 -11.85 -16.23
N ILE A 275 -21.11 -10.88 -15.86
CA ILE A 275 -20.98 -9.59 -16.56
C ILE A 275 -20.27 -9.81 -17.90
N LEU A 276 -19.24 -10.64 -17.90
CA LEU A 276 -18.43 -10.92 -19.08
C LEU A 276 -19.21 -11.67 -20.17
N SER A 277 -20.02 -12.66 -19.80
CA SER A 277 -20.83 -13.43 -20.75
C SER A 277 -21.90 -12.60 -21.47
N LYS A 278 -22.29 -11.44 -20.90
CA LYS A 278 -23.25 -10.50 -21.53
C LYS A 278 -22.60 -9.46 -22.43
N THR A 279 -21.26 -9.47 -22.54
CA THR A 279 -20.55 -8.49 -23.35
C THR A 279 -20.70 -8.80 -24.83
N ASP A 280 -21.19 -7.82 -25.60
CA ASP A 280 -21.33 -7.96 -27.06
C ASP A 280 -19.96 -7.87 -27.76
N LEU A 281 -19.38 -9.01 -28.13
CA LEU A 281 -18.09 -9.11 -28.79
C LEU A 281 -18.15 -8.92 -30.32
N SER A 282 -19.30 -8.62 -30.89
CA SER A 282 -19.49 -8.39 -32.33
C SER A 282 -19.03 -6.99 -32.78
N CYS A 283 -18.74 -6.11 -31.85
CA CYS A 283 -18.27 -4.75 -32.13
C CYS A 283 -17.02 -4.72 -32.98
N SER A 284 -17.01 -4.01 -34.08
CA SER A 284 -15.87 -3.96 -35.03
C SER A 284 -15.75 -2.61 -35.75
N TYR A 285 -14.58 -2.33 -36.31
CA TYR A 285 -14.35 -1.22 -37.21
C TYR A 285 -13.69 -1.71 -38.50
N THR A 286 -14.03 -1.09 -39.62
CA THR A 286 -13.26 -1.25 -40.86
C THR A 286 -11.87 -0.66 -40.68
N LYS A 287 -10.93 -1.07 -41.55
CA LYS A 287 -9.54 -0.56 -41.50
C LYS A 287 -9.48 0.96 -41.74
N GLU A 288 -10.34 1.48 -42.56
CA GLU A 288 -10.45 2.90 -42.93
C GLU A 288 -10.98 3.72 -41.75
N GLU A 289 -12.07 3.30 -41.12
CA GLU A 289 -12.62 3.92 -39.91
C GLU A 289 -11.59 3.91 -38.76
N TYR A 290 -10.92 2.75 -38.60
CA TYR A 290 -9.87 2.62 -37.59
C TYR A 290 -8.76 3.65 -37.76
N LYS A 291 -8.22 3.79 -39.00
CA LYS A 291 -7.12 4.74 -39.26
C LYS A 291 -7.53 6.20 -38.97
N GLN A 292 -8.73 6.60 -39.38
CA GLN A 292 -9.23 7.95 -39.16
C GLN A 292 -9.42 8.24 -37.66
N LYS A 293 -10.07 7.31 -36.93
CA LYS A 293 -10.32 7.47 -35.49
C LYS A 293 -9.01 7.43 -34.71
N LEU A 294 -8.08 6.54 -35.07
CA LEU A 294 -6.80 6.40 -34.40
C LEU A 294 -5.98 7.68 -34.46
N ASP A 295 -5.77 8.26 -35.64
CA ASP A 295 -4.98 9.49 -35.78
C ASP A 295 -5.58 10.65 -34.98
N LYS A 296 -6.90 10.82 -35.06
CA LYS A 296 -7.62 11.86 -34.29
C LYS A 296 -7.44 11.69 -32.79
N LEU A 297 -7.59 10.47 -32.27
CA LEU A 297 -7.48 10.19 -30.83
C LEU A 297 -6.03 10.27 -30.35
N GLN A 298 -5.06 9.86 -31.14
CA GLN A 298 -3.64 9.97 -30.79
C GLN A 298 -3.18 11.44 -30.70
N ARG A 299 -3.62 12.30 -31.64
CA ARG A 299 -3.37 13.76 -31.54
C ARG A 299 -4.07 14.36 -30.30
N LYS A 300 -5.29 13.89 -29.97
CA LYS A 300 -5.97 14.31 -28.75
C LYS A 300 -5.19 13.88 -27.51
N ALA A 301 -4.71 12.63 -27.45
CA ALA A 301 -3.89 12.10 -26.36
C ALA A 301 -2.58 12.88 -26.17
N GLU A 302 -1.87 13.19 -27.25
CA GLU A 302 -0.65 14.01 -27.25
C GLU A 302 -0.90 15.40 -26.56
N ARG A 303 -1.93 16.10 -27.02
CA ARG A 303 -2.30 17.39 -26.46
C ARG A 303 -2.68 17.31 -24.97
N LEU A 304 -3.54 16.33 -24.62
CA LEU A 304 -4.00 16.15 -23.24
C LEU A 304 -2.85 15.74 -22.32
N HIS A 305 -1.91 14.92 -22.80
CA HIS A 305 -0.72 14.53 -22.03
C HIS A 305 0.13 15.75 -21.65
N GLY A 306 0.31 16.72 -22.57
CA GLY A 306 0.98 17.99 -22.26
C GLY A 306 0.22 18.83 -21.21
N GLU A 307 -1.12 18.78 -21.20
CA GLU A 307 -1.93 19.48 -20.20
C GLU A 307 -1.88 18.82 -18.82
N LEU A 308 -1.85 17.47 -18.75
CA LEU A 308 -1.63 16.73 -17.50
C LEU A 308 -0.35 17.18 -16.80
N TYR A 309 0.76 17.25 -17.55
CA TYR A 309 2.05 17.71 -17.02
C TYR A 309 1.96 19.13 -16.45
N ARG A 310 1.36 20.07 -17.18
CA ARG A 310 1.23 21.46 -16.73
C ARG A 310 0.31 21.62 -15.51
N LYS A 311 -0.79 20.86 -15.47
CA LYS A 311 -1.76 20.91 -14.38
C LYS A 311 -1.46 19.96 -13.22
N ARG A 312 -0.33 19.23 -13.27
CA ARG A 312 0.10 18.30 -12.23
C ARG A 312 -0.99 17.28 -11.87
N ILE A 313 -1.59 16.64 -12.89
CA ILE A 313 -2.59 15.59 -12.70
C ILE A 313 -1.95 14.23 -12.99
N PRO A 314 -1.78 13.34 -11.99
CA PRO A 314 -1.29 11.99 -12.22
C PRO A 314 -2.38 11.11 -12.83
N VAL A 315 -1.96 10.15 -13.66
CA VAL A 315 -2.88 9.17 -14.27
C VAL A 315 -2.34 7.76 -14.06
N VAL A 316 -3.19 6.86 -13.62
CA VAL A 316 -2.90 5.45 -13.42
C VAL A 316 -3.80 4.63 -14.33
N ILE A 317 -3.20 3.81 -15.19
CA ILE A 317 -3.94 2.98 -16.15
C ILE A 317 -3.57 1.52 -15.92
N GLY A 318 -4.52 0.69 -15.52
CA GLY A 318 -4.35 -0.74 -15.35
C GLY A 318 -4.98 -1.54 -16.49
N PHE A 319 -4.24 -2.50 -17.02
CA PHE A 319 -4.72 -3.44 -18.02
C PHE A 319 -4.72 -4.86 -17.47
N GLU A 320 -5.91 -5.45 -17.43
CA GLU A 320 -6.14 -6.87 -17.16
C GLU A 320 -6.91 -7.51 -18.33
N GLY A 321 -7.08 -8.79 -18.28
CA GLY A 321 -7.86 -9.53 -19.28
C GLY A 321 -7.13 -10.76 -19.80
N TRP A 322 -7.82 -11.49 -20.68
CA TRP A 322 -7.37 -12.77 -21.20
C TRP A 322 -6.00 -12.71 -21.88
N ASP A 323 -5.29 -13.82 -21.85
CA ASP A 323 -4.06 -13.94 -22.62
C ASP A 323 -4.40 -13.84 -24.12
N ALA A 324 -3.52 -13.18 -24.87
CA ALA A 324 -3.73 -12.78 -26.26
C ALA A 324 -4.89 -11.78 -26.51
N ALA A 325 -5.59 -11.23 -25.51
CA ALA A 325 -6.68 -10.26 -25.71
C ALA A 325 -6.23 -8.93 -26.33
N GLY A 326 -4.94 -8.61 -26.31
CA GLY A 326 -4.42 -7.45 -27.03
C GLY A 326 -3.96 -6.30 -26.15
N LYS A 327 -3.74 -6.52 -24.84
CA LYS A 327 -3.22 -5.55 -23.88
C LYS A 327 -2.05 -4.72 -24.42
N GLY A 328 -0.93 -5.34 -24.72
CA GLY A 328 0.25 -4.66 -25.24
C GLY A 328 0.04 -3.93 -26.57
N GLY A 329 -0.91 -4.41 -27.42
CA GLY A 329 -1.30 -3.73 -28.65
C GLY A 329 -2.08 -2.43 -28.40
N ALA A 330 -2.91 -2.38 -27.38
CA ALA A 330 -3.64 -1.19 -26.96
C ALA A 330 -2.67 -0.18 -26.30
N ILE A 331 -1.81 -0.65 -25.39
CA ILE A 331 -0.77 0.18 -24.73
C ILE A 331 0.12 0.85 -25.79
N LYS A 332 0.62 0.09 -26.76
CA LYS A 332 1.44 0.64 -27.85
C LYS A 332 0.74 1.78 -28.61
N ARG A 333 -0.58 1.64 -28.92
CA ARG A 333 -1.32 2.69 -29.65
C ARG A 333 -1.61 3.90 -28.76
N LEU A 334 -1.84 3.68 -27.48
CA LEU A 334 -2.03 4.75 -26.52
C LEU A 334 -0.78 5.62 -26.38
N THR A 335 0.40 5.00 -26.27
CA THR A 335 1.66 5.71 -26.01
C THR A 335 2.36 6.26 -27.25
N GLU A 336 1.90 5.90 -28.46
CA GLU A 336 2.62 6.15 -29.72
C GLU A 336 2.92 7.63 -30.01
N LYS A 337 2.07 8.55 -29.55
CA LYS A 337 2.26 10.02 -29.68
C LYS A 337 2.46 10.72 -28.34
N MET A 338 2.52 10.01 -27.23
CA MET A 338 2.82 10.60 -25.93
C MET A 338 4.32 10.87 -25.77
N ASP A 339 4.69 11.92 -25.05
CA ASP A 339 6.08 12.18 -24.71
C ASP A 339 6.60 11.07 -23.77
N PRO A 340 7.65 10.32 -24.15
CA PRO A 340 8.14 9.19 -23.36
C PRO A 340 8.69 9.59 -21.98
N ARG A 341 8.97 10.87 -21.74
CA ARG A 341 9.41 11.37 -20.44
C ARG A 341 8.25 11.52 -19.45
N GLY A 342 7.00 11.57 -19.93
CA GLY A 342 5.82 11.79 -19.13
C GLY A 342 5.02 10.51 -18.81
N TYR A 343 5.47 9.34 -19.26
CA TYR A 343 4.81 8.08 -18.91
C TYR A 343 5.82 6.96 -18.65
N VAL A 344 5.38 5.96 -17.88
CA VAL A 344 6.10 4.70 -17.65
C VAL A 344 5.15 3.55 -17.88
N VAL A 345 5.61 2.53 -18.63
CA VAL A 345 4.90 1.26 -18.76
C VAL A 345 5.54 0.25 -17.81
N ASN A 346 4.76 -0.28 -16.88
CA ASN A 346 5.18 -1.23 -15.87
C ASN A 346 4.64 -2.63 -16.22
N PRO A 347 5.43 -3.51 -16.83
CA PRO A 347 5.04 -4.91 -17.01
C PRO A 347 5.15 -5.62 -15.66
N THR A 348 4.05 -6.24 -15.24
CA THR A 348 4.02 -6.96 -13.97
C THR A 348 4.24 -8.45 -14.23
N ALA A 349 5.39 -8.95 -13.79
CA ALA A 349 5.73 -10.37 -13.74
C ALA A 349 5.59 -10.94 -12.33
N SER A 350 5.92 -12.21 -12.15
CA SER A 350 6.04 -12.82 -10.82
C SER A 350 6.96 -11.98 -9.93
N PRO A 351 6.63 -11.80 -8.63
CA PRO A 351 7.43 -10.97 -7.73
C PRO A 351 8.84 -11.56 -7.55
N ASN A 352 9.85 -10.69 -7.58
CA ASN A 352 11.22 -11.04 -7.24
C ASN A 352 11.39 -11.18 -5.71
N GLU A 353 12.56 -11.61 -5.24
CA GLU A 353 12.81 -11.90 -3.82
C GLU A 353 12.61 -10.65 -2.91
N VAL A 354 12.98 -9.45 -3.39
CA VAL A 354 12.76 -8.20 -2.65
C VAL A 354 11.26 -7.89 -2.56
N GLU A 355 10.52 -8.06 -3.64
CA GLU A 355 9.07 -7.82 -3.67
C GLU A 355 8.30 -8.83 -2.80
N LYS A 356 8.74 -10.09 -2.74
CA LYS A 356 8.18 -11.12 -1.85
C LYS A 356 8.42 -10.83 -0.37
N ALA A 357 9.50 -10.10 -0.06
CA ALA A 357 9.82 -9.72 1.31
C ALA A 357 8.94 -8.58 1.84
N HIS A 358 8.13 -7.94 0.98
CA HIS A 358 7.22 -6.86 1.36
C HIS A 358 5.75 -7.23 1.16
N HIS A 359 4.85 -6.38 1.64
CA HIS A 359 3.43 -6.47 1.30
C HIS A 359 3.22 -6.41 -0.22
N TYR A 360 2.31 -7.20 -0.80
CA TYR A 360 2.16 -7.32 -2.26
C TYR A 360 1.89 -5.98 -2.97
N LEU A 361 1.25 -5.00 -2.30
CA LEU A 361 1.02 -3.65 -2.84
C LEU A 361 2.27 -2.78 -2.88
N TRP A 362 3.32 -3.11 -2.13
CA TRP A 362 4.54 -2.31 -2.05
C TRP A 362 5.18 -2.04 -3.42
N ARG A 363 5.30 -3.07 -4.26
CA ARG A 363 5.87 -2.96 -5.61
C ARG A 363 5.10 -2.00 -6.50
N PHE A 364 3.78 -1.94 -6.32
CA PHE A 364 2.90 -1.05 -7.07
C PHE A 364 2.97 0.38 -6.53
N TRP A 365 2.99 0.56 -5.21
CA TRP A 365 3.22 1.88 -4.62
C TRP A 365 4.53 2.50 -5.10
N LYS A 366 5.60 1.72 -5.17
CA LYS A 366 6.91 2.16 -5.69
C LYS A 366 6.84 2.62 -7.15
N ALA A 367 5.95 2.07 -7.95
CA ALA A 367 5.76 2.37 -9.36
C ALA A 367 4.66 3.43 -9.63
N MET A 368 4.00 3.97 -8.58
CA MET A 368 2.98 5.01 -8.77
C MET A 368 3.56 6.29 -9.36
N PRO A 369 2.83 6.94 -10.29
CA PRO A 369 3.33 8.12 -10.96
C PRO A 369 3.35 9.33 -10.02
N LYS A 370 4.32 10.19 -10.21
CA LYS A 370 4.29 11.53 -9.63
C LYS A 370 3.31 12.43 -10.39
N ASP A 371 2.90 13.50 -9.76
CA ASP A 371 2.01 14.51 -10.32
C ASP A 371 2.40 14.92 -11.76
N GLY A 372 1.41 14.90 -12.66
CA GLY A 372 1.59 15.25 -14.06
C GLY A 372 2.16 14.11 -14.94
N HIS A 373 2.33 12.90 -14.41
CA HIS A 373 2.85 11.74 -15.14
C HIS A 373 1.82 10.62 -15.24
N VAL A 374 2.06 9.68 -16.15
CA VAL A 374 1.18 8.55 -16.42
C VAL A 374 1.92 7.24 -16.10
N ALA A 375 1.36 6.42 -15.22
CA ALA A 375 1.79 5.04 -15.04
C ALA A 375 0.80 4.10 -15.74
N ILE A 376 1.32 3.20 -16.56
CA ILE A 376 0.55 2.18 -17.27
C ILE A 376 1.02 0.83 -16.78
N PHE A 377 0.12 0.02 -16.24
CA PHE A 377 0.42 -1.32 -15.75
C PHE A 377 -0.11 -2.37 -16.72
N ASP A 378 0.77 -3.18 -17.29
CA ASP A 378 0.41 -4.40 -18.05
C ASP A 378 0.42 -5.57 -17.07
N ARG A 379 -0.75 -6.00 -16.65
CA ARG A 379 -1.08 -6.72 -15.41
C ARG A 379 -0.83 -5.85 -14.17
N THR A 380 -1.65 -6.03 -13.14
CA THR A 380 -1.74 -5.09 -12.03
C THR A 380 -1.74 -5.81 -10.68
N TRP A 381 -2.07 -5.07 -9.61
CA TRP A 381 -2.33 -5.60 -8.26
C TRP A 381 -3.51 -6.57 -8.18
N TYR A 382 -4.33 -6.61 -9.22
CA TYR A 382 -5.43 -7.56 -9.33
C TYR A 382 -4.97 -9.02 -9.54
N GLY A 383 -3.70 -9.24 -9.83
CA GLY A 383 -3.10 -10.57 -9.81
C GLY A 383 -3.37 -11.34 -8.52
N ARG A 384 -3.45 -10.64 -7.37
CA ARG A 384 -3.76 -11.21 -6.04
C ARG A 384 -5.11 -11.94 -6.01
N VAL A 385 -6.15 -11.37 -6.63
CA VAL A 385 -7.51 -11.92 -6.65
C VAL A 385 -7.80 -12.75 -7.92
N MET A 386 -6.84 -12.85 -8.81
CA MET A 386 -6.92 -13.59 -10.07
C MET A 386 -5.93 -14.75 -10.08
N VAL A 387 -4.76 -14.57 -10.69
CA VAL A 387 -3.77 -15.62 -10.87
C VAL A 387 -3.25 -16.19 -9.55
N GLU A 388 -2.96 -15.36 -8.56
CA GLU A 388 -2.44 -15.85 -7.28
C GLU A 388 -3.48 -16.66 -6.50
N ARG A 389 -4.76 -16.27 -6.58
CA ARG A 389 -5.89 -17.03 -6.04
C ARG A 389 -6.04 -18.39 -6.72
N ILE A 390 -6.08 -18.41 -8.07
CA ILE A 390 -6.38 -19.63 -8.84
C ILE A 390 -5.22 -20.63 -8.83
N GLU A 391 -3.98 -20.13 -8.82
CA GLU A 391 -2.78 -20.95 -8.78
C GLU A 391 -2.32 -21.31 -7.35
N GLY A 392 -3.03 -20.81 -6.32
CA GLY A 392 -2.71 -21.11 -4.92
C GLY A 392 -1.42 -20.44 -4.41
N PHE A 393 -1.04 -19.29 -4.99
CA PHE A 393 0.14 -18.54 -4.56
C PHE A 393 -0.13 -17.61 -3.37
N CYS A 394 -1.38 -17.51 -2.95
CA CYS A 394 -1.81 -16.83 -1.73
C CYS A 394 -2.92 -17.62 -1.03
N THR A 395 -3.10 -17.37 0.26
CA THR A 395 -4.15 -18.01 1.05
C THR A 395 -5.54 -17.43 0.73
N GLU A 396 -6.59 -18.14 1.15
CA GLU A 396 -7.96 -17.69 0.97
C GLU A 396 -8.22 -16.36 1.70
N GLU A 397 -7.68 -16.19 2.89
CA GLU A 397 -7.78 -14.96 3.67
C GLU A 397 -7.08 -13.79 2.96
N GLU A 398 -5.92 -14.02 2.37
CA GLU A 398 -5.15 -12.99 1.65
C GLU A 398 -5.88 -12.47 0.42
N TRP A 399 -6.43 -13.31 -0.45
CA TRP A 399 -7.15 -12.81 -1.61
C TRP A 399 -8.52 -12.22 -1.25
N LYS A 400 -9.20 -12.71 -0.19
CA LYS A 400 -10.47 -12.13 0.27
C LYS A 400 -10.31 -10.71 0.79
N ARG A 401 -9.28 -10.44 1.62
CA ARG A 401 -9.00 -9.09 2.11
C ARG A 401 -8.48 -8.15 1.01
N ALA A 402 -7.80 -8.69 0.00
CA ALA A 402 -7.22 -7.90 -1.09
C ALA A 402 -8.23 -7.03 -1.84
N TYR A 403 -9.50 -7.41 -1.94
CA TYR A 403 -10.53 -6.56 -2.53
C TYR A 403 -10.68 -5.22 -1.80
N LYS A 404 -10.67 -5.24 -0.46
CA LYS A 404 -10.73 -4.03 0.35
C LYS A 404 -9.41 -3.23 0.24
N GLU A 405 -8.28 -3.90 0.37
CA GLU A 405 -6.95 -3.28 0.27
C GLU A 405 -6.74 -2.55 -1.05
N ILE A 406 -7.16 -3.16 -2.15
CA ILE A 406 -7.10 -2.57 -3.50
C ILE A 406 -8.03 -1.34 -3.60
N ASN A 407 -9.25 -1.45 -3.12
CA ASN A 407 -10.19 -0.34 -3.14
C ASN A 407 -9.69 0.84 -2.29
N ASP A 408 -9.08 0.58 -1.13
CA ASP A 408 -8.49 1.60 -0.27
C ASP A 408 -7.30 2.28 -0.97
N MET A 409 -6.39 1.52 -1.58
CA MET A 409 -5.27 2.06 -2.37
C MET A 409 -5.75 2.95 -3.52
N GLU A 410 -6.72 2.48 -4.30
CA GLU A 410 -7.29 3.24 -5.42
C GLU A 410 -8.01 4.51 -4.92
N LYS A 411 -8.67 4.44 -3.76
CA LYS A 411 -9.29 5.60 -3.13
C LYS A 411 -8.26 6.64 -2.71
N ASP A 412 -7.14 6.23 -2.11
CA ASP A 412 -6.06 7.11 -1.72
C ASP A 412 -5.45 7.83 -2.93
N LEU A 413 -5.24 7.12 -4.03
CA LEU A 413 -4.78 7.70 -5.29
C LEU A 413 -5.79 8.70 -5.86
N ALA A 414 -7.08 8.37 -5.83
CA ALA A 414 -8.15 9.25 -6.30
C ALA A 414 -8.28 10.51 -5.43
N ASN A 415 -8.20 10.38 -4.11
CA ASN A 415 -8.21 11.49 -3.16
C ASN A 415 -7.00 12.41 -3.36
N ALA A 416 -5.84 11.87 -3.72
CA ALA A 416 -4.67 12.64 -4.12
C ALA A 416 -4.82 13.31 -5.50
N GLY A 417 -5.92 13.06 -6.22
CA GLY A 417 -6.24 13.71 -7.47
C GLY A 417 -5.90 12.93 -8.74
N ALA A 418 -5.50 11.67 -8.60
CA ALA A 418 -5.20 10.81 -9.73
C ALA A 418 -6.46 10.46 -10.55
N VAL A 419 -6.30 10.33 -11.86
CA VAL A 419 -7.28 9.68 -12.74
C VAL A 419 -6.92 8.22 -12.82
N ILE A 420 -7.83 7.35 -12.38
CA ILE A 420 -7.62 5.89 -12.38
C ILE A 420 -8.50 5.27 -13.44
N LEU A 421 -7.90 4.49 -14.33
CA LEU A 421 -8.57 3.80 -15.44
C LEU A 421 -8.20 2.32 -15.40
N LYS A 422 -9.21 1.46 -15.40
CA LYS A 422 -9.03 0.01 -15.35
C LYS A 422 -9.70 -0.63 -16.56
N PHE A 423 -8.93 -1.38 -17.33
CA PHE A 423 -9.40 -2.04 -18.52
C PHE A 423 -9.34 -3.55 -18.36
N TRP A 424 -10.50 -4.20 -18.57
CA TRP A 424 -10.57 -5.63 -18.77
C TRP A 424 -10.66 -5.92 -20.27
N MET A 425 -9.57 -6.47 -20.84
CA MET A 425 -9.53 -6.83 -22.27
C MET A 425 -10.21 -8.18 -22.48
N HIS A 426 -11.44 -8.15 -22.98
CA HIS A 426 -12.31 -9.33 -23.11
C HIS A 426 -12.33 -9.88 -24.52
N ILE A 427 -12.08 -11.18 -24.67
CA ILE A 427 -12.26 -11.98 -25.89
C ILE A 427 -12.95 -13.28 -25.51
N ASP A 428 -13.62 -13.91 -26.45
CA ASP A 428 -14.12 -15.27 -26.25
C ASP A 428 -13.01 -16.34 -26.37
N LYS A 429 -13.35 -17.53 -25.90
CA LYS A 429 -12.44 -18.68 -25.87
C LYS A 429 -11.96 -19.11 -27.26
N GLU A 430 -12.83 -18.96 -28.28
CA GLU A 430 -12.49 -19.33 -29.68
C GLU A 430 -11.54 -18.30 -30.31
N GLU A 431 -11.75 -17.02 -30.09
CA GLU A 431 -10.84 -15.98 -30.55
C GLU A 431 -9.46 -16.13 -29.90
N GLN A 432 -9.40 -16.47 -28.60
CA GLN A 432 -8.13 -16.75 -27.94
C GLN A 432 -7.38 -17.90 -28.63
N LYS A 433 -8.09 -19.02 -28.89
CA LYS A 433 -7.52 -20.17 -29.60
C LYS A 433 -6.97 -19.78 -30.95
N ARG A 434 -7.77 -19.06 -31.75
CA ARG A 434 -7.35 -18.56 -33.06
C ARG A 434 -6.07 -17.73 -32.98
N ARG A 435 -5.98 -16.83 -31.98
CA ARG A 435 -4.79 -16.00 -31.78
C ARG A 435 -3.57 -16.78 -31.29
N PHE A 436 -3.76 -17.84 -30.52
CA PHE A 436 -2.67 -18.73 -30.12
C PHE A 436 -2.13 -19.49 -31.34
N CYS A 437 -3.00 -20.03 -32.18
CA CYS A 437 -2.58 -20.68 -33.44
C CYS A 437 -1.80 -19.71 -34.34
N GLU A 438 -2.32 -18.49 -34.58
CA GLU A 438 -1.62 -17.46 -35.36
C GLU A 438 -0.23 -17.10 -34.82
N ARG A 439 -0.06 -17.14 -33.47
CA ARG A 439 1.25 -16.88 -32.85
C ARG A 439 2.20 -18.06 -33.01
N MET A 440 1.70 -19.29 -32.89
CA MET A 440 2.52 -20.52 -33.07
C MET A 440 3.03 -20.66 -34.48
N GLU A 441 2.22 -20.31 -35.48
CA GLU A 441 2.58 -20.33 -36.87
C GLU A 441 3.59 -19.24 -37.27
N ASN A 442 3.64 -18.13 -36.54
CA ASN A 442 4.53 -17.01 -36.82
C ASN A 442 5.82 -17.11 -35.99
N PRO A 443 6.99 -17.38 -36.62
CA PRO A 443 8.27 -17.52 -35.92
C PRO A 443 8.65 -16.32 -35.09
N GLU A 444 8.28 -15.10 -35.51
CA GLU A 444 8.56 -13.84 -34.77
C GLU A 444 7.68 -13.65 -33.54
N LYS A 445 6.59 -14.43 -33.39
CA LYS A 445 5.61 -14.30 -32.33
C LYS A 445 5.49 -15.54 -31.44
N ARG A 446 6.10 -16.64 -31.82
CA ARG A 446 6.04 -17.92 -31.08
C ARG A 446 6.50 -17.77 -29.64
N TRP A 447 7.51 -16.95 -29.37
CA TRP A 447 8.03 -16.67 -28.03
C TRP A 447 7.00 -16.01 -27.08
N LYS A 448 5.87 -15.52 -27.59
CA LYS A 448 4.79 -14.90 -26.81
C LYS A 448 3.79 -15.91 -26.24
N ILE A 449 3.98 -17.19 -26.51
CA ILE A 449 3.15 -18.26 -25.95
C ILE A 449 3.99 -19.00 -24.94
N THR A 450 3.48 -19.09 -23.76
CA THR A 450 4.11 -19.79 -22.63
C THR A 450 3.27 -20.98 -22.21
N GLU A 451 3.85 -21.91 -21.44
CA GLU A 451 3.08 -23.00 -20.82
C GLU A 451 2.01 -22.46 -19.85
N GLU A 452 2.26 -21.29 -19.23
CA GLU A 452 1.29 -20.60 -18.39
C GLU A 452 0.02 -20.21 -19.17
N ASP A 453 0.16 -19.67 -20.38
CA ASP A 453 -0.98 -19.30 -21.23
C ASP A 453 -1.88 -20.53 -21.55
N LEU A 454 -1.29 -21.70 -21.72
CA LEU A 454 -2.04 -22.94 -21.98
C LEU A 454 -2.76 -23.44 -20.72
N ARG A 455 -2.08 -23.45 -19.57
CA ARG A 455 -2.69 -23.80 -18.28
C ARG A 455 -3.83 -22.87 -17.89
N ASN A 456 -3.65 -21.56 -18.09
CA ASN A 456 -4.71 -20.58 -17.83
C ASN A 456 -5.95 -20.85 -18.68
N ARG A 457 -5.76 -21.26 -19.93
CA ARG A 457 -6.88 -21.60 -20.82
C ARG A 457 -7.64 -22.87 -20.36
N GLU A 458 -6.97 -23.85 -19.79
CA GLU A 458 -7.62 -25.04 -19.21
C GLU A 458 -8.53 -24.68 -18.04
N LYS A 459 -8.14 -23.66 -17.25
CA LYS A 459 -8.90 -23.15 -16.11
C LYS A 459 -9.81 -21.97 -16.47
N TRP A 460 -10.24 -21.84 -17.74
CA TRP A 460 -10.99 -20.68 -18.25
C TRP A 460 -12.15 -20.28 -17.36
N ASP A 461 -13.00 -21.24 -16.99
CA ASP A 461 -14.22 -20.97 -16.24
C ASP A 461 -13.91 -20.44 -14.82
N LEU A 462 -12.85 -20.93 -14.18
CA LEU A 462 -12.38 -20.42 -12.90
C LEU A 462 -11.88 -18.97 -13.01
N TYR A 463 -11.14 -18.67 -14.07
CA TYR A 463 -10.68 -17.30 -14.34
C TYR A 463 -11.83 -16.35 -14.68
N GLU A 464 -12.85 -16.80 -15.40
CA GLU A 464 -14.03 -16.00 -15.74
C GLU A 464 -14.81 -15.64 -14.47
N HIS A 465 -15.06 -16.60 -13.57
CA HIS A 465 -15.67 -16.34 -12.29
C HIS A 465 -14.87 -15.38 -11.41
N ALA A 466 -13.57 -15.56 -11.34
CA ALA A 466 -12.71 -14.66 -10.57
C ALA A 466 -12.69 -13.25 -11.16
N ALA A 467 -12.74 -13.11 -12.48
CA ALA A 467 -12.80 -11.82 -13.17
C ALA A 467 -14.14 -11.11 -12.94
N ASP A 468 -15.25 -11.82 -13.03
CA ASP A 468 -16.58 -11.28 -12.73
C ASP A 468 -16.66 -10.79 -11.28
N GLU A 469 -16.19 -11.59 -10.32
CA GLU A 469 -16.16 -11.21 -8.91
C GLU A 469 -15.24 -9.98 -8.68
N MET A 470 -14.08 -9.96 -9.30
CA MET A 470 -13.15 -8.83 -9.25
C MET A 470 -13.81 -7.55 -9.77
N ILE A 471 -14.43 -7.60 -10.93
CA ILE A 471 -15.10 -6.45 -11.55
C ILE A 471 -16.23 -5.96 -10.65
N MET A 472 -17.06 -6.85 -10.12
CA MET A 472 -18.18 -6.49 -9.23
C MET A 472 -17.71 -5.85 -7.92
N ARG A 473 -16.67 -6.40 -7.28
CA ARG A 473 -16.21 -5.95 -5.96
C ARG A 473 -15.36 -4.70 -6.00
N THR A 474 -14.77 -4.39 -7.16
CA THR A 474 -13.79 -3.31 -7.28
C THR A 474 -14.14 -2.25 -8.33
N SER A 475 -15.31 -2.31 -8.97
CA SER A 475 -15.79 -1.23 -9.84
C SER A 475 -16.40 -0.12 -9.00
N THR A 476 -15.56 0.82 -8.56
CA THR A 476 -15.96 1.94 -7.72
C THR A 476 -16.26 3.20 -8.54
N ALA A 477 -16.94 4.18 -7.95
CA ALA A 477 -17.25 5.45 -8.63
C ALA A 477 -15.98 6.25 -8.99
N TYR A 478 -14.91 6.12 -8.19
CA TYR A 478 -13.63 6.80 -8.43
C TYR A 478 -12.67 6.00 -9.34
N ALA A 479 -12.88 4.70 -9.49
CA ALA A 479 -12.07 3.80 -10.32
C ALA A 479 -12.94 2.69 -10.94
N PRO A 480 -13.81 2.99 -11.91
CA PRO A 480 -14.68 2.00 -12.55
C PRO A 480 -13.89 1.11 -13.51
N TRP A 481 -14.29 -0.16 -13.62
CA TRP A 481 -13.82 -1.05 -14.67
C TRP A 481 -14.48 -0.72 -16.01
N VAL A 482 -13.68 -0.79 -17.06
CA VAL A 482 -14.12 -0.68 -18.45
C VAL A 482 -13.85 -2.00 -19.15
N ILE A 483 -14.90 -2.74 -19.49
CA ILE A 483 -14.78 -3.93 -20.31
C ILE A 483 -14.54 -3.50 -21.76
N VAL A 484 -13.49 -4.04 -22.38
CA VAL A 484 -13.09 -3.73 -23.74
C VAL A 484 -13.31 -4.95 -24.61
N GLU A 485 -14.25 -4.88 -25.52
CA GLU A 485 -14.57 -5.91 -26.51
C GLU A 485 -13.36 -6.10 -27.44
N GLY A 486 -12.69 -7.25 -27.28
CA GLY A 486 -11.38 -7.48 -27.84
C GLY A 486 -11.33 -8.36 -29.08
N ASN A 487 -12.45 -8.99 -29.51
CA ASN A 487 -12.47 -9.84 -30.69
C ASN A 487 -12.02 -9.06 -31.94
N ASP A 488 -12.48 -7.82 -32.11
CA ASP A 488 -11.90 -6.92 -33.09
C ASP A 488 -10.79 -6.05 -32.48
N LYS A 489 -9.57 -6.22 -32.97
CA LYS A 489 -8.39 -5.48 -32.48
C LYS A 489 -8.47 -3.98 -32.77
N TYR A 490 -9.19 -3.56 -33.81
CA TYR A 490 -9.35 -2.15 -34.17
C TYR A 490 -10.32 -1.47 -33.20
N TYR A 491 -11.44 -2.11 -32.94
CA TYR A 491 -12.42 -1.61 -31.99
C TYR A 491 -11.82 -1.46 -30.59
N ALA A 492 -11.18 -2.50 -30.08
CA ALA A 492 -10.57 -2.51 -28.76
C ALA A 492 -9.58 -1.35 -28.56
N ARG A 493 -8.69 -1.11 -29.51
CA ARG A 493 -7.71 -0.02 -29.46
C ARG A 493 -8.37 1.35 -29.45
N ILE A 494 -9.39 1.55 -30.27
CA ILE A 494 -10.14 2.83 -30.31
C ILE A 494 -10.91 3.04 -29.00
N LYS A 495 -11.55 2.01 -28.45
CA LYS A 495 -12.28 2.10 -27.17
C LYS A 495 -11.35 2.52 -26.04
N VAL A 496 -10.17 1.89 -25.93
CA VAL A 496 -9.17 2.26 -24.93
C VAL A 496 -8.73 3.73 -25.07
N LEU A 497 -8.29 4.13 -26.28
CA LEU A 497 -7.85 5.51 -26.51
C LEU A 497 -8.95 6.53 -26.23
N LYS A 498 -10.16 6.25 -26.67
CA LYS A 498 -11.33 7.12 -26.45
C LYS A 498 -11.61 7.25 -24.95
N THR A 499 -11.69 6.17 -24.23
CA THR A 499 -11.94 6.18 -22.77
C THR A 499 -10.87 6.98 -22.03
N VAL A 500 -9.58 6.74 -22.34
CA VAL A 500 -8.48 7.48 -21.70
C VAL A 500 -8.58 8.98 -21.99
N THR A 501 -8.75 9.36 -23.27
CA THR A 501 -8.82 10.77 -23.65
C THR A 501 -10.04 11.48 -23.07
N ASP A 502 -11.19 10.81 -23.00
CA ASP A 502 -12.42 11.39 -22.47
C ASP A 502 -12.35 11.56 -20.95
N ALA A 503 -11.77 10.60 -20.22
CA ALA A 503 -11.57 10.70 -18.78
C ALA A 503 -10.60 11.83 -18.40
N ILE A 504 -9.47 11.93 -19.12
CA ILE A 504 -8.51 13.03 -18.91
C ILE A 504 -9.16 14.38 -19.21
N GLU A 505 -9.87 14.50 -20.32
CA GLU A 505 -10.55 15.76 -20.70
C GLU A 505 -11.61 16.17 -19.66
N LYS A 506 -12.38 15.20 -19.14
CA LYS A 506 -13.32 15.44 -18.05
C LYS A 506 -12.60 15.99 -16.82
N ARG A 507 -11.53 15.35 -16.37
CA ARG A 507 -10.76 15.77 -15.20
C ARG A 507 -10.13 17.16 -15.35
N LEU A 508 -9.67 17.48 -16.57
CA LEU A 508 -9.11 18.79 -16.88
C LEU A 508 -10.14 19.94 -16.82
N LYS A 509 -11.43 19.63 -17.07
CA LYS A 509 -12.54 20.61 -16.97
C LYS A 509 -13.02 20.84 -15.55
N GLU A 510 -12.84 19.87 -14.66
CA GLU A 510 -13.21 19.92 -13.23
C GLU A 510 -12.21 20.72 -12.38
N ARG A 511 -11.06 21.07 -12.91
CA ARG A 511 -9.96 21.82 -12.28
C ARG A 511 -9.78 23.21 -12.93
#